data_773c2498e074846a6e6360392cfdf24c
#
_entry.id   773c2498e074846a6e6360392cfdf24c
#
_cell.length_a   1.000
_cell.length_b   1.000
_cell.length_c   1.000
_cell.angle_alpha   90.00
_cell.angle_beta   90.00
_cell.angle_gamma   90.00
#
_symmetry.space_group_name_H-M   'P 1'
#
loop_
_entity.id
_entity.type
_entity.pdbx_description
1 polymer ?
#
loop_
_entity_poly.entity_id
_entity_poly.type
_entity_poly.pdbx_seq_one_letter_code
_entity_poly.pdbx_strand_id
1 'polypeptide(L)'
;MSVFVPGPRSTADPATSFRKTHSRAGGFRPEVEGLRAVAVLLVAIHHIWFGRVSGGVDVFLLLTGFFITGSLLRSVGRHGRVMFWQFWARLARRLIPMAAVCLVGIMAATFVFLPRSRWQEILAEIRAAALYHQNWELAEKAVDYLAREEAIGPVQHFWSLSIQGQFYVVWPLLFAVAAFVAARRRWSLHVAVGAVVAGVGLVSLAHSVHITDQDQ
;
A
#
# COMPACT_ATOMS: atom_id res chain seq x y z
N MET A 1 -25.70 -25.15 -71.27
CA MET A 1 -26.37 -23.88 -70.93
C MET A 1 -26.59 -23.94 -69.40
N SER A 2 -25.62 -23.42 -68.62
CA SER A 2 -25.71 -23.37 -67.13
C SER A 2 -26.17 -21.98 -66.74
N VAL A 3 -27.33 -21.89 -66.07
CA VAL A 3 -27.89 -20.65 -65.55
C VAL A 3 -27.27 -20.37 -64.21
N PHE A 4 -26.49 -19.28 -64.12
CA PHE A 4 -25.89 -18.78 -62.87
C PHE A 4 -26.96 -17.97 -62.10
N VAL A 5 -27.35 -18.42 -60.93
CA VAL A 5 -28.26 -17.72 -60.01
C VAL A 5 -27.36 -16.98 -58.96
N PRO A 6 -27.37 -15.65 -58.91
CA PRO A 6 -26.63 -14.93 -57.87
C PRO A 6 -27.37 -15.02 -56.53
N GLY A 7 -26.69 -15.51 -55.49
CA GLY A 7 -27.18 -15.54 -54.12
C GLY A 7 -27.33 -14.14 -53.51
N PRO A 8 -28.16 -13.98 -52.46
CA PRO A 8 -28.47 -12.70 -51.82
C PRO A 8 -27.23 -12.08 -51.18
N ARG A 9 -26.94 -10.80 -51.50
CA ARG A 9 -25.92 -10.00 -50.87
C ARG A 9 -26.31 -9.75 -49.43
N SER A 10 -25.52 -10.30 -48.49
CA SER A 10 -25.59 -9.95 -47.07
C SER A 10 -25.21 -8.47 -46.92
N THR A 11 -26.21 -7.65 -46.65
CA THR A 11 -26.01 -6.26 -46.20
C THR A 11 -25.58 -6.30 -44.73
N ALA A 12 -24.30 -6.44 -44.49
CA ALA A 12 -23.73 -6.24 -43.16
C ALA A 12 -23.87 -4.76 -42.80
N ASP A 13 -24.72 -4.48 -41.82
CA ASP A 13 -24.95 -3.16 -41.28
C ASP A 13 -23.65 -2.62 -40.62
N PRO A 14 -23.06 -1.51 -41.11
CA PRO A 14 -21.83 -0.99 -40.54
C PRO A 14 -21.97 -0.41 -39.13
N ALA A 15 -23.20 -0.31 -38.59
CA ALA A 15 -23.45 0.26 -37.27
C ALA A 15 -23.20 -0.68 -36.11
N THR A 16 -23.02 -2.01 -36.34
CA THR A 16 -22.80 -3.00 -35.28
C THR A 16 -21.33 -3.29 -34.96
N SER A 17 -20.37 -2.70 -35.69
CA SER A 17 -18.95 -2.99 -35.46
C SER A 17 -18.25 -2.16 -34.38
N PHE A 18 -18.93 -1.17 -33.76
CA PHE A 18 -18.32 -0.29 -32.76
C PHE A 18 -18.47 -0.74 -31.30
N ARG A 19 -19.06 -1.89 -31.06
CA ARG A 19 -19.12 -2.45 -29.69
C ARG A 19 -18.12 -3.58 -29.47
N LYS A 20 -16.86 -3.40 -29.85
CA LYS A 20 -15.77 -4.11 -29.21
C LYS A 20 -15.63 -3.54 -27.80
N THR A 21 -16.39 -4.13 -26.87
CA THR A 21 -16.10 -4.06 -25.44
C THR A 21 -14.62 -4.42 -25.30
N HIS A 22 -13.78 -3.41 -25.10
CA HIS A 22 -12.42 -3.61 -24.62
C HIS A 22 -12.58 -4.35 -23.28
N SER A 23 -12.42 -5.65 -23.31
CA SER A 23 -12.17 -6.47 -22.13
C SER A 23 -10.92 -5.90 -21.50
N ARG A 24 -11.11 -5.00 -20.54
CA ARG A 24 -10.02 -4.36 -19.77
C ARG A 24 -9.33 -5.47 -18.97
N ALA A 25 -8.28 -6.01 -19.53
CA ALA A 25 -7.33 -6.86 -18.84
C ALA A 25 -6.73 -6.05 -17.68
N GLY A 26 -7.08 -6.40 -16.43
CA GLY A 26 -6.61 -5.72 -15.24
C GLY A 26 -7.43 -4.47 -14.92
N GLY A 27 -8.68 -4.64 -14.46
CA GLY A 27 -9.65 -3.58 -14.33
C GLY A 27 -9.17 -2.39 -13.51
N PHE A 28 -8.95 -1.27 -14.19
CA PHE A 28 -9.01 0.05 -13.58
C PHE A 28 -10.37 0.18 -12.89
N ARG A 29 -10.33 0.46 -11.57
CA ARG A 29 -11.52 0.66 -10.75
C ARG A 29 -11.58 2.13 -10.36
N PRO A 30 -12.34 2.96 -11.10
CA PRO A 30 -12.39 4.40 -10.87
C PRO A 30 -12.89 4.74 -9.46
N GLU A 31 -13.76 3.89 -8.88
CA GLU A 31 -14.30 4.06 -7.53
C GLU A 31 -13.17 4.00 -6.47
N VAL A 32 -12.24 3.08 -6.63
CA VAL A 32 -11.12 2.88 -5.70
C VAL A 32 -10.05 3.96 -5.89
N GLU A 33 -9.79 4.38 -7.11
CA GLU A 33 -8.89 5.51 -7.38
C GLU A 33 -9.50 6.83 -6.86
N GLY A 34 -10.81 7.02 -6.99
CA GLY A 34 -11.52 8.13 -6.39
C GLY A 34 -11.39 8.16 -4.86
N LEU A 35 -11.57 7.01 -4.20
CA LEU A 35 -11.39 6.90 -2.76
C LEU A 35 -9.94 7.20 -2.33
N ARG A 36 -8.94 6.78 -3.11
CA ARG A 36 -7.53 7.14 -2.86
C ARG A 36 -7.29 8.64 -2.97
N ALA A 37 -7.87 9.29 -3.98
CA ALA A 37 -7.76 10.73 -4.14
C ALA A 37 -8.38 11.48 -2.96
N VAL A 38 -9.57 11.06 -2.50
CA VAL A 38 -10.22 11.63 -1.31
C VAL A 38 -9.35 11.41 -0.06
N ALA A 39 -8.79 10.21 0.14
CA ALA A 39 -7.92 9.92 1.28
C ALA A 39 -6.67 10.83 1.29
N VAL A 40 -6.03 11.04 0.13
CA VAL A 40 -4.88 11.94 0.01
C VAL A 40 -5.27 13.38 0.30
N LEU A 41 -6.41 13.85 -0.20
CA LEU A 41 -6.92 15.20 0.08
C LEU A 41 -7.20 15.39 1.57
N LEU A 42 -7.82 14.41 2.22
CA LEU A 42 -8.07 14.46 3.67
C LEU A 42 -6.75 14.54 4.46
N VAL A 43 -5.74 13.76 4.08
CA VAL A 43 -4.42 13.84 4.71
C VAL A 43 -3.82 15.23 4.51
N ALA A 44 -3.83 15.76 3.29
CA ALA A 44 -3.27 17.08 2.99
C ALA A 44 -4.00 18.21 3.77
N ILE A 45 -5.32 18.19 3.78
CA ILE A 45 -6.13 19.18 4.51
C ILE A 45 -5.82 19.14 6.01
N HIS A 46 -5.79 17.94 6.61
CA HIS A 46 -5.51 17.84 8.04
C HIS A 46 -4.08 18.28 8.41
N HIS A 47 -3.10 18.01 7.56
CA HIS A 47 -1.72 18.47 7.79
C HIS A 47 -1.59 19.99 7.67
N ILE A 48 -2.24 20.60 6.67
CA ILE A 48 -2.09 22.03 6.41
C ILE A 48 -2.86 22.89 7.43
N TRP A 49 -4.09 22.49 7.78
CA TRP A 49 -4.98 23.34 8.59
C TRP A 49 -5.13 22.91 10.04
N PHE A 50 -4.96 21.62 10.34
CA PHE A 50 -5.26 21.09 11.68
C PHE A 50 -4.04 20.55 12.42
N GLY A 51 -2.88 20.40 11.77
CA GLY A 51 -1.65 19.89 12.38
C GLY A 51 -1.78 18.46 12.97
N ARG A 52 -2.79 17.71 12.54
CA ARG A 52 -3.10 16.36 13.08
C ARG A 52 -3.10 15.31 11.96
N VAL A 53 -2.83 14.06 12.33
CA VAL A 53 -2.99 12.93 11.43
C VAL A 53 -4.48 12.63 11.26
N SER A 54 -4.94 12.50 10.01
CA SER A 54 -6.33 12.18 9.71
C SER A 54 -6.52 10.68 9.49
N GLY A 55 -7.76 10.18 9.67
CA GLY A 55 -8.15 8.83 9.25
C GLY A 55 -7.94 8.52 7.75
N GLY A 56 -7.54 9.52 6.95
CA GLY A 56 -7.16 9.34 5.55
C GLY A 56 -5.94 8.41 5.37
N VAL A 57 -5.00 8.39 6.33
CA VAL A 57 -3.87 7.46 6.33
C VAL A 57 -4.36 6.02 6.48
N ASP A 58 -5.32 5.78 7.37
CA ASP A 58 -5.90 4.45 7.60
C ASP A 58 -6.62 3.92 6.37
N VAL A 59 -7.41 4.79 5.70
CA VAL A 59 -8.05 4.47 4.42
C VAL A 59 -7.00 4.13 3.36
N PHE A 60 -5.90 4.88 3.30
CA PHE A 60 -4.82 4.64 2.35
C PHE A 60 -4.11 3.29 2.61
N LEU A 61 -3.86 2.93 3.86
CA LEU A 61 -3.29 1.65 4.26
C LEU A 61 -4.24 0.48 3.95
N LEU A 62 -5.54 0.65 4.24
CA LEU A 62 -6.58 -0.33 3.90
C LEU A 62 -6.63 -0.61 2.39
N LEU A 63 -6.62 0.45 1.56
CA LEU A 63 -6.60 0.31 0.10
C LEU A 63 -5.33 -0.38 -0.39
N THR A 64 -4.20 -0.10 0.23
CA THR A 64 -2.94 -0.80 -0.05
C THR A 64 -3.08 -2.29 0.19
N GLY A 65 -3.63 -2.69 1.35
CA GLY A 65 -3.92 -4.09 1.68
C GLY A 65 -4.84 -4.76 0.66
N PHE A 66 -5.90 -4.07 0.24
CA PHE A 66 -6.83 -4.54 -0.78
C PHE A 66 -6.15 -4.80 -2.13
N PHE A 67 -5.35 -3.85 -2.62
CA PHE A 67 -4.66 -4.00 -3.91
C PHE A 67 -3.62 -5.12 -3.89
N ILE A 68 -2.84 -5.21 -2.81
CA ILE A 68 -1.82 -6.25 -2.66
C ILE A 68 -2.46 -7.63 -2.61
N THR A 69 -3.47 -7.81 -1.76
CA THR A 69 -4.20 -9.08 -1.64
C THR A 69 -4.79 -9.49 -2.98
N GLY A 70 -5.44 -8.58 -3.70
CA GLY A 70 -5.95 -8.83 -5.04
C GLY A 70 -4.84 -9.18 -6.06
N SER A 71 -3.66 -8.59 -5.94
CA SER A 71 -2.50 -8.92 -6.79
C SER A 71 -1.95 -10.31 -6.49
N LEU A 72 -1.86 -10.67 -5.21
CA LEU A 72 -1.39 -11.99 -4.78
C LEU A 72 -2.37 -13.11 -5.15
N LEU A 73 -3.69 -12.88 -4.98
CA LEU A 73 -4.73 -13.81 -5.44
C LEU A 73 -4.61 -14.08 -6.94
N ARG A 74 -4.44 -13.03 -7.75
CA ARG A 74 -4.22 -13.18 -9.20
C ARG A 74 -2.92 -13.90 -9.52
N SER A 75 -1.86 -13.68 -8.75
CA SER A 75 -0.57 -14.38 -8.93
C SER A 75 -0.72 -15.87 -8.71
N VAL A 76 -1.35 -16.27 -7.61
CA VAL A 76 -1.60 -17.69 -7.31
C VAL A 76 -2.56 -18.31 -8.32
N GLY A 77 -3.63 -17.60 -8.73
CA GLY A 77 -4.56 -18.08 -9.75
C GLY A 77 -3.91 -18.33 -11.11
N ARG A 78 -2.88 -17.55 -11.48
CA ARG A 78 -2.16 -17.69 -12.77
C ARG A 78 -1.01 -18.66 -12.74
N HIS A 79 -0.24 -18.71 -11.64
CA HIS A 79 1.03 -19.41 -11.55
C HIS A 79 1.03 -20.55 -10.52
N GLY A 80 -0.07 -20.76 -9.80
CA GLY A 80 -0.16 -21.71 -8.70
C GLY A 80 0.67 -21.35 -7.45
N ARG A 81 1.39 -20.22 -7.49
CA ARG A 81 2.29 -19.77 -6.41
C ARG A 81 2.44 -18.27 -6.36
N VAL A 82 2.91 -17.75 -5.22
CA VAL A 82 3.30 -16.34 -5.07
C VAL A 82 4.65 -16.11 -5.73
N MET A 83 4.70 -15.14 -6.64
CA MET A 83 5.94 -14.75 -7.33
C MET A 83 6.60 -13.59 -6.58
N PHE A 84 7.22 -13.88 -5.43
CA PHE A 84 7.80 -12.89 -4.51
C PHE A 84 8.76 -11.92 -5.19
N TRP A 85 9.75 -12.45 -5.93
CA TRP A 85 10.75 -11.62 -6.58
C TRP A 85 10.15 -10.60 -7.55
N GLN A 86 9.21 -11.04 -8.36
CA GLN A 86 8.53 -10.14 -9.30
C GLN A 86 7.66 -9.11 -8.60
N PHE A 87 7.03 -9.50 -7.48
CA PHE A 87 6.24 -8.59 -6.66
C PHE A 87 7.12 -7.51 -6.04
N TRP A 88 8.17 -7.89 -5.32
CA TRP A 88 9.07 -6.95 -4.64
C TRP A 88 9.89 -6.10 -5.61
N ALA A 89 10.36 -6.66 -6.73
CA ALA A 89 11.08 -5.90 -7.74
C ALA A 89 10.22 -4.81 -8.40
N ARG A 90 8.92 -5.06 -8.63
CA ARG A 90 8.00 -4.03 -9.13
C ARG A 90 7.76 -2.94 -8.10
N LEU A 91 7.61 -3.34 -6.86
CA LEU A 91 7.37 -2.42 -5.75
C LEU A 91 8.58 -1.52 -5.50
N ALA A 92 9.76 -2.13 -5.40
CA ALA A 92 11.02 -1.42 -5.20
C ALA A 92 11.30 -0.41 -6.31
N ARG A 93 11.12 -0.79 -7.57
CA ARG A 93 11.28 0.13 -8.73
C ARG A 93 10.33 1.32 -8.67
N ARG A 94 9.20 1.20 -8.00
CA ARG A 94 8.22 2.29 -7.87
C ARG A 94 8.49 3.16 -6.64
N LEU A 95 8.82 2.55 -5.49
CA LEU A 95 8.91 3.26 -4.21
C LEU A 95 10.30 3.83 -3.94
N ILE A 96 11.36 3.05 -4.20
CA ILE A 96 12.73 3.44 -3.83
C ILE A 96 13.16 4.75 -4.51
N PRO A 97 12.96 4.97 -5.82
CA PRO A 97 13.42 6.21 -6.45
C PRO A 97 12.76 7.45 -5.87
N MET A 98 11.44 7.40 -5.62
CA MET A 98 10.71 8.54 -5.05
C MET A 98 11.15 8.82 -3.61
N ALA A 99 11.24 7.78 -2.78
CA ALA A 99 11.72 7.91 -1.41
C ALA A 99 13.17 8.47 -1.37
N ALA A 100 14.05 7.96 -2.24
CA ALA A 100 15.44 8.43 -2.32
C ALA A 100 15.52 9.90 -2.71
N VAL A 101 14.77 10.36 -3.71
CA VAL A 101 14.75 11.78 -4.11
C VAL A 101 14.26 12.66 -2.97
N CYS A 102 13.19 12.27 -2.27
CA CYS A 102 12.68 13.00 -1.12
C CYS A 102 13.72 13.07 0.02
N LEU A 103 14.32 11.93 0.40
CA LEU A 103 15.31 11.89 1.49
C LEU A 103 16.59 12.66 1.16
N VAL A 104 17.08 12.59 -0.08
CA VAL A 104 18.23 13.39 -0.55
C VAL A 104 17.86 14.87 -0.54
N GLY A 105 16.68 15.25 -0.97
CA GLY A 105 16.18 16.63 -0.91
C GLY A 105 16.11 17.16 0.51
N ILE A 106 15.56 16.37 1.45
CA ILE A 106 15.50 16.73 2.87
C ILE A 106 16.93 16.86 3.46
N MET A 107 17.81 15.93 3.12
CA MET A 107 19.21 15.97 3.56
C MET A 107 19.91 17.25 3.06
N ALA A 108 19.75 17.59 1.80
CA ALA A 108 20.33 18.82 1.24
C ALA A 108 19.73 20.07 1.91
N ALA A 109 18.41 20.11 2.11
CA ALA A 109 17.75 21.21 2.82
C ALA A 109 18.23 21.32 4.28
N THR A 110 18.47 20.20 4.96
CA THR A 110 19.02 20.19 6.31
C THR A 110 20.38 20.88 6.38
N PHE A 111 21.28 20.59 5.45
CA PHE A 111 22.60 21.19 5.42
C PHE A 111 22.59 22.68 5.05
N VAL A 112 21.60 23.13 4.27
CA VAL A 112 21.50 24.52 3.82
C VAL A 112 20.77 25.41 4.85
N PHE A 113 19.68 24.91 5.45
CA PHE A 113 18.76 25.75 6.23
C PHE A 113 18.81 25.51 7.74
N LEU A 114 19.39 24.38 8.20
CA LEU A 114 19.35 24.05 9.63
C LEU A 114 20.72 24.19 10.30
N PRO A 115 20.73 24.56 11.60
CA PRO A 115 21.96 24.67 12.36
C PRO A 115 22.63 23.30 12.54
N ARG A 116 23.96 23.30 12.65
CA ARG A 116 24.77 22.07 12.78
C ARG A 116 24.37 21.20 13.97
N SER A 117 23.83 21.81 15.02
CA SER A 117 23.35 21.10 16.22
C SER A 117 22.22 20.07 15.92
N ARG A 118 21.42 20.33 14.88
CA ARG A 118 20.31 19.46 14.48
C ARG A 118 20.69 18.38 13.44
N TRP A 119 21.86 18.43 12.86
CA TRP A 119 22.23 17.56 11.74
C TRP A 119 22.27 16.09 12.13
N GLN A 120 22.85 15.75 13.28
CA GLN A 120 22.98 14.35 13.72
C GLN A 120 21.61 13.70 13.95
N GLU A 121 20.70 14.43 14.59
CA GLU A 121 19.33 13.97 14.82
C GLU A 121 18.59 13.71 13.49
N ILE A 122 18.57 14.68 12.58
CA ILE A 122 17.86 14.56 11.31
C ILE A 122 18.49 13.48 10.41
N LEU A 123 19.81 13.34 10.41
CA LEU A 123 20.48 12.25 9.68
C LEU A 123 20.14 10.88 10.24
N ALA A 124 19.94 10.75 11.56
CA ALA A 124 19.45 9.51 12.17
C ALA A 124 18.02 9.20 11.70
N GLU A 125 17.13 10.19 11.68
CA GLU A 125 15.77 10.05 11.16
C GLU A 125 15.75 9.70 9.66
N ILE A 126 16.57 10.35 8.83
CA ILE A 126 16.71 10.02 7.40
C ILE A 126 17.16 8.57 7.23
N ARG A 127 18.10 8.10 8.03
CA ARG A 127 18.56 6.71 8.02
C ARG A 127 17.43 5.75 8.40
N ALA A 128 16.69 6.05 9.47
CA ALA A 128 15.55 5.25 9.91
C ALA A 128 14.46 5.19 8.83
N ALA A 129 14.16 6.32 8.19
CA ALA A 129 13.21 6.39 7.08
C ALA A 129 13.67 5.60 5.85
N ALA A 130 14.96 5.69 5.48
CA ALA A 130 15.54 4.94 4.36
C ALA A 130 15.49 3.42 4.58
N LEU A 131 15.59 2.97 5.82
CA LEU A 131 15.49 1.57 6.24
C LEU A 131 14.06 1.12 6.54
N TYR A 132 13.06 1.99 6.32
CA TYR A 132 11.65 1.70 6.64
C TYR A 132 11.45 1.37 8.14
N HIS A 133 12.15 2.07 9.03
CA HIS A 133 12.14 1.86 10.47
C HIS A 133 11.64 3.08 11.26
N GLN A 134 11.28 4.16 10.59
CA GLN A 134 10.91 5.44 11.19
C GLN A 134 9.74 5.35 12.20
N ASN A 135 8.79 4.43 11.99
CA ASN A 135 7.68 4.21 12.92
C ASN A 135 8.15 3.72 14.29
N TRP A 136 9.19 2.90 14.36
CA TRP A 136 9.78 2.43 15.63
C TRP A 136 10.58 3.52 16.32
N GLU A 137 11.39 4.25 15.55
CA GLU A 137 12.14 5.42 16.05
C GLU A 137 11.21 6.44 16.70
N LEU A 138 10.06 6.73 16.07
CA LEU A 138 9.05 7.63 16.62
C LEU A 138 8.33 7.05 17.84
N ALA A 139 8.07 5.74 17.86
CA ALA A 139 7.46 5.10 19.03
C ALA A 139 8.38 5.15 20.26
N GLU A 140 9.68 4.93 20.08
CA GLU A 140 10.68 5.07 21.14
C GLU A 140 10.77 6.52 21.65
N LYS A 141 10.84 7.48 20.70
CA LYS A 141 10.87 8.92 21.04
C LYS A 141 9.56 9.38 21.71
N ALA A 142 8.40 8.83 21.35
CA ALA A 142 7.12 9.21 21.95
C ALA A 142 7.07 8.93 23.46
N VAL A 143 7.77 7.92 23.95
CA VAL A 143 7.94 7.65 25.38
C VAL A 143 8.78 8.74 26.06
N ASP A 144 9.81 9.25 25.37
CA ASP A 144 10.68 10.32 25.85
C ASP A 144 10.08 11.73 25.62
N TYR A 145 9.13 11.86 24.67
CA TYR A 145 8.53 13.13 24.25
C TYR A 145 7.67 13.80 25.34
N LEU A 146 7.11 13.02 26.24
CA LEU A 146 6.43 13.57 27.44
C LEU A 146 7.39 14.33 28.37
N ALA A 147 8.70 14.21 28.14
CA ALA A 147 9.73 14.87 28.90
C ALA A 147 10.42 16.07 28.20
N ARG A 148 10.21 16.26 26.87
CA ARG A 148 10.90 17.30 26.08
C ARG A 148 9.97 17.88 24.99
N GLU A 149 9.87 19.21 24.94
CA GLU A 149 9.29 19.97 23.82
C GLU A 149 10.25 19.95 22.61
N GLU A 150 10.43 18.82 21.96
CA GLU A 150 11.26 18.73 20.76
C GLU A 150 10.44 19.06 19.49
N ALA A 151 11.00 19.91 18.63
CA ALA A 151 10.37 20.30 17.37
C ALA A 151 10.25 19.07 16.43
N ILE A 152 9.08 18.92 15.82
CA ILE A 152 8.76 17.87 14.84
C ILE A 152 9.84 17.81 13.74
N GLY A 153 10.44 16.64 13.54
CA GLY A 153 11.44 16.41 12.51
C GLY A 153 10.86 16.42 11.08
N PRO A 154 11.62 16.88 10.08
CA PRO A 154 11.13 16.98 8.69
C PRO A 154 10.84 15.62 8.04
N VAL A 155 11.32 14.53 8.64
CA VAL A 155 11.16 13.15 8.14
C VAL A 155 10.02 12.41 8.84
N GLN A 156 9.39 13.02 9.85
CA GLN A 156 8.36 12.37 10.66
C GLN A 156 7.29 11.66 9.82
N HIS A 157 6.83 12.27 8.72
CA HIS A 157 5.77 11.70 7.88
C HIS A 157 6.14 10.37 7.20
N PHE A 158 7.42 9.98 7.20
CA PHE A 158 7.84 8.67 6.68
C PHE A 158 7.43 7.49 7.57
N TRP A 159 6.89 7.72 8.77
CA TRP A 159 6.39 6.64 9.62
C TRP A 159 5.34 5.77 8.92
N SER A 160 4.40 6.37 8.20
CA SER A 160 3.35 5.65 7.48
C SER A 160 3.91 4.85 6.29
N LEU A 161 4.93 5.38 5.60
CA LEU A 161 5.65 4.68 4.55
C LEU A 161 6.45 3.50 5.12
N SER A 162 7.00 3.64 6.33
CA SER A 162 7.71 2.56 7.04
C SER A 162 6.78 1.41 7.38
N ILE A 163 5.60 1.68 7.98
CA ILE A 163 4.56 0.67 8.23
C ILE A 163 4.15 -0.01 6.92
N GLN A 164 3.93 0.77 5.87
CA GLN A 164 3.55 0.24 4.56
C GLN A 164 4.64 -0.66 3.98
N GLY A 165 5.91 -0.30 4.10
CA GLY A 165 7.06 -1.09 3.65
C GLY A 165 7.17 -2.43 4.39
N GLN A 166 7.00 -2.41 5.71
CA GLN A 166 6.96 -3.62 6.54
C GLN A 166 5.78 -4.54 6.14
N PHE A 167 4.61 -3.95 5.90
CA PHE A 167 3.44 -4.69 5.40
C PHE A 167 3.70 -5.35 4.05
N TYR A 168 4.43 -4.71 3.15
CA TYR A 168 4.82 -5.28 1.84
C TYR A 168 5.74 -6.49 1.94
N VAL A 169 6.43 -6.65 3.04
CA VAL A 169 7.25 -7.86 3.31
C VAL A 169 6.41 -8.92 4.00
N VAL A 170 5.76 -8.56 5.11
CA VAL A 170 5.05 -9.51 5.98
C VAL A 170 3.82 -10.11 5.30
N TRP A 171 3.00 -9.27 4.65
CA TRP A 171 1.73 -9.72 4.08
C TRP A 171 1.86 -10.79 2.99
N PRO A 172 2.76 -10.67 1.98
CA PRO A 172 2.96 -11.74 1.00
C PRO A 172 3.43 -13.07 1.61
N LEU A 173 4.21 -13.02 2.70
CA LEU A 173 4.65 -14.22 3.41
C LEU A 173 3.48 -14.89 4.11
N LEU A 174 2.67 -14.14 4.87
CA LEU A 174 1.45 -14.64 5.49
C LEU A 174 0.47 -15.20 4.45
N PHE A 175 0.32 -14.51 3.33
CA PHE A 175 -0.51 -14.96 2.22
C PHE A 175 0.01 -16.29 1.63
N ALA A 176 1.32 -16.46 1.48
CA ALA A 176 1.90 -17.70 0.98
C ALA A 176 1.70 -18.87 1.96
N VAL A 177 1.79 -18.60 3.26
CA VAL A 177 1.46 -19.60 4.30
C VAL A 177 -0.03 -19.98 4.20
N ALA A 178 -0.93 -18.99 4.09
CA ALA A 178 -2.35 -19.25 3.90
C ALA A 178 -2.63 -20.08 2.64
N ALA A 179 -1.97 -19.77 1.52
CA ALA A 179 -2.09 -20.52 0.28
C ALA A 179 -1.57 -21.95 0.42
N PHE A 180 -0.46 -22.14 1.11
CA PHE A 180 0.09 -23.47 1.39
C PHE A 180 -0.85 -24.31 2.26
N VAL A 181 -1.38 -23.74 3.34
CA VAL A 181 -2.34 -24.40 4.23
C VAL A 181 -3.63 -24.74 3.48
N ALA A 182 -4.15 -23.80 2.68
CA ALA A 182 -5.33 -24.02 1.85
C ALA A 182 -5.16 -25.22 0.91
N ALA A 183 -4.00 -25.31 0.23
CA ALA A 183 -3.66 -26.42 -0.66
C ALA A 183 -3.58 -27.76 0.10
N ARG A 184 -2.96 -27.76 1.29
CA ARG A 184 -2.84 -28.97 2.13
C ARG A 184 -4.17 -29.45 2.70
N ARG A 185 -5.02 -28.51 3.10
CA ARG A 185 -6.32 -28.78 3.74
C ARG A 185 -7.48 -28.89 2.74
N ARG A 186 -7.22 -28.67 1.45
CA ARG A 186 -8.24 -28.58 0.39
C ARG A 186 -9.30 -27.49 0.66
N TRP A 187 -8.90 -26.43 1.35
CA TRP A 187 -9.75 -25.26 1.57
C TRP A 187 -9.69 -24.31 0.37
N SER A 188 -10.74 -23.51 0.20
CA SER A 188 -10.63 -22.42 -0.79
C SER A 188 -9.61 -21.39 -0.34
N LEU A 189 -8.81 -20.86 -1.28
CA LEU A 189 -7.82 -19.84 -0.99
C LEU A 189 -8.45 -18.60 -0.35
N HIS A 190 -9.65 -18.21 -0.79
CA HIS A 190 -10.35 -17.05 -0.24
C HIS A 190 -10.71 -17.24 1.24
N VAL A 191 -11.16 -18.42 1.63
CA VAL A 191 -11.45 -18.76 3.04
C VAL A 191 -10.18 -18.71 3.88
N ALA A 192 -9.09 -19.30 3.41
CA ALA A 192 -7.82 -19.30 4.14
C ALA A 192 -7.26 -17.87 4.32
N VAL A 193 -7.29 -17.05 3.26
CA VAL A 193 -6.86 -15.66 3.33
C VAL A 193 -7.79 -14.84 4.23
N GLY A 194 -9.10 -15.03 4.12
CA GLY A 194 -10.09 -14.40 5.00
C GLY A 194 -9.86 -14.72 6.48
N ALA A 195 -9.56 -16.00 6.79
CA ALA A 195 -9.22 -16.42 8.16
C ALA A 195 -7.94 -15.74 8.69
N VAL A 196 -6.91 -15.58 7.85
CA VAL A 196 -5.69 -14.84 8.24
C VAL A 196 -6.01 -13.37 8.49
N VAL A 197 -6.78 -12.72 7.62
CA VAL A 197 -7.19 -11.30 7.82
C VAL A 197 -7.97 -11.15 9.13
N ALA A 198 -8.97 -12.01 9.35
CA ALA A 198 -9.76 -11.98 10.57
C ALA A 198 -8.91 -12.24 11.82
N GLY A 199 -8.01 -13.23 11.77
CA GLY A 199 -7.11 -13.56 12.86
C GLY A 199 -6.17 -12.39 13.22
N VAL A 200 -5.52 -11.78 12.24
CA VAL A 200 -4.67 -10.60 12.44
C VAL A 200 -5.49 -9.44 13.01
N GLY A 201 -6.70 -9.20 12.48
CA GLY A 201 -7.59 -8.16 12.97
C GLY A 201 -8.01 -8.36 14.42
N LEU A 202 -8.37 -9.59 14.80
CA LEU A 202 -8.75 -9.92 16.18
C LEU A 202 -7.57 -9.77 17.16
N VAL A 203 -6.37 -10.24 16.77
CA VAL A 203 -5.17 -10.09 17.60
C VAL A 203 -4.83 -8.61 17.77
N SER A 204 -4.89 -7.82 16.68
CA SER A 204 -4.65 -6.38 16.73
C SER A 204 -5.65 -5.66 17.63
N LEU A 205 -6.93 -6.00 17.52
CA LEU A 205 -7.98 -5.43 18.37
C LEU A 205 -7.78 -5.79 19.85
N ALA A 206 -7.52 -7.07 20.14
CA ALA A 206 -7.27 -7.53 21.50
C ALA A 206 -6.06 -6.83 22.12
N HIS A 207 -4.98 -6.65 21.34
CA HIS A 207 -3.79 -5.94 21.79
C HIS A 207 -4.08 -4.45 22.04
N SER A 208 -4.85 -3.79 21.17
CA SER A 208 -5.26 -2.40 21.35
C SER A 208 -6.08 -2.20 22.62
N VAL A 209 -7.06 -3.08 22.87
CA VAL A 209 -7.88 -3.03 24.10
C VAL A 209 -7.00 -3.23 25.33
N HIS A 210 -6.09 -4.20 25.29
CA HIS A 210 -5.21 -4.50 26.44
C HIS A 210 -4.29 -3.32 26.80
N ILE A 211 -3.74 -2.62 25.81
CA ILE A 211 -2.91 -1.43 26.07
C ILE A 211 -3.77 -0.31 26.66
N THR A 212 -4.96 -0.06 26.11
CA THR A 212 -5.84 1.01 26.58
C THR A 212 -6.30 0.78 28.03
N ASP A 213 -6.48 -0.49 28.45
CA ASP A 213 -6.82 -0.83 29.84
C ASP A 213 -5.65 -0.61 30.83
N GLN A 214 -4.41 -0.66 30.35
CA GLN A 214 -3.23 -0.42 31.20
C GLN A 214 -2.93 1.07 31.43
N ASP A 215 -3.43 1.94 30.57
CA ASP A 215 -3.22 3.39 30.62
C ASP A 215 -4.34 4.13 31.43
N GLN A 216 -5.33 3.41 32.00
CA GLN A 216 -6.38 3.94 32.86
C GLN A 216 -6.10 3.68 34.33
#